data_a8e2549f1816c4fce9b5960ea933ba3d
#
_entry.id   a8e2549f1816c4fce9b5960ea933ba3d
#
_cell.length_a   1.000
_cell.length_b   1.000
_cell.length_c   1.000
_cell.angle_alpha   90.00
_cell.angle_beta   90.00
_cell.angle_gamma   90.00
#
_symmetry.space_group_name_H-M   'P 1'
#
loop_
_entity.id
_entity.type
_entity.pdbx_description
1 polymer ?
#
loop_
_entity_poly.entity_id
_entity_poly.type
_entity_poly.pdbx_seq_one_letter_code
_entity_poly.pdbx_strand_id
1 'polypeptide(L)'
;MEKEIKKVLVLGSGALKIGQAGEFDYSGSQALKALKEEGISSVLVNPNIATIQTSEGIADKVYFLPVNTYFVEEIIKKERPDGILLAFGGQTALNCGAELYTQGILDKYGVKVLGTSVEAMMYTEDRDLFVKNPVSQAVENMEDAIAAARRIGYPVMVRSAYALGGLGSGICADEEEFLKLAESSFAFSKQILVEESLKGWKEIE
;
A
#
# COMPACT_ATOMS: atom_id res chain seq x y z
N MET A 1 15.03 -24.99 -8.05
CA MET A 1 13.69 -25.03 -8.66
C MET A 1 12.76 -24.22 -7.78
N GLU A 2 12.08 -23.24 -8.33
CA GLU A 2 11.04 -22.49 -7.57
C GLU A 2 9.93 -23.47 -7.18
N LYS A 3 9.44 -23.34 -5.93
CA LYS A 3 8.34 -24.19 -5.44
C LYS A 3 7.07 -23.83 -6.23
N GLU A 4 6.43 -24.83 -6.81
CA GLU A 4 5.14 -24.67 -7.50
C GLU A 4 4.07 -24.19 -6.50
N ILE A 5 3.32 -23.17 -6.87
CA ILE A 5 2.22 -22.64 -6.05
C ILE A 5 0.95 -23.43 -6.31
N LYS A 6 0.44 -24.14 -5.31
CA LYS A 6 -0.76 -24.97 -5.40
C LYS A 6 -1.90 -24.51 -4.52
N LYS A 7 -1.58 -23.80 -3.43
CA LYS A 7 -2.56 -23.26 -2.49
C LYS A 7 -2.19 -21.84 -2.09
N VAL A 8 -3.15 -20.94 -2.18
CA VAL A 8 -2.96 -19.52 -1.86
C VAL A 8 -3.94 -19.07 -0.78
N LEU A 9 -3.43 -18.37 0.22
CA LEU A 9 -4.21 -17.67 1.23
C LEU A 9 -4.48 -16.25 0.75
N VAL A 10 -5.74 -15.83 0.73
CA VAL A 10 -6.16 -14.47 0.37
C VAL A 10 -6.68 -13.77 1.62
N LEU A 11 -6.10 -12.62 1.96
CA LEU A 11 -6.63 -11.76 3.00
C LEU A 11 -7.69 -10.85 2.38
N GLY A 12 -8.94 -11.07 2.75
CA GLY A 12 -10.09 -10.34 2.24
C GLY A 12 -10.32 -9.02 2.98
N SER A 13 -11.36 -8.34 2.55
CA SER A 13 -11.61 -6.93 2.87
C SER A 13 -11.99 -6.62 4.32
N GLY A 14 -12.29 -7.61 5.13
CA GLY A 14 -12.63 -7.38 6.52
C GLY A 14 -13.83 -6.43 6.71
N ALA A 15 -13.82 -5.68 7.81
CA ALA A 15 -14.79 -4.61 8.08
C ALA A 15 -14.33 -3.32 7.40
N LEU A 16 -14.79 -3.07 6.18
CA LEU A 16 -14.49 -1.88 5.41
C LEU A 16 -15.45 -0.73 5.71
N LYS A 17 -14.96 0.50 5.49
CA LYS A 17 -15.81 1.69 5.45
C LYS A 17 -16.68 1.67 4.20
N ILE A 18 -17.89 2.23 4.29
CA ILE A 18 -18.79 2.44 3.15
C ILE A 18 -18.01 3.21 2.06
N GLY A 19 -18.00 2.68 0.83
CA GLY A 19 -17.28 3.24 -0.33
C GLY A 19 -16.00 2.49 -0.73
N GLN A 20 -15.29 1.86 0.21
CA GLN A 20 -14.14 0.98 -0.10
C GLN A 20 -14.56 -0.47 -0.39
N ALA A 21 -15.73 -0.87 0.10
CA ALA A 21 -16.22 -2.24 -0.01
C ALA A 21 -16.32 -2.73 -1.46
N GLY A 22 -16.84 -1.89 -2.37
CA GLY A 22 -17.08 -2.30 -3.76
C GLY A 22 -15.81 -2.62 -4.55
N GLU A 23 -14.75 -1.84 -4.35
CA GLU A 23 -13.46 -2.04 -5.03
C GLU A 23 -12.79 -3.34 -4.59
N PHE A 24 -12.65 -3.55 -3.27
CA PHE A 24 -12.00 -4.74 -2.76
C PHE A 24 -12.85 -6.00 -2.93
N ASP A 25 -14.19 -5.89 -2.88
CA ASP A 25 -15.09 -7.00 -3.16
C ASP A 25 -14.93 -7.49 -4.61
N TYR A 26 -14.83 -6.55 -5.55
CA TYR A 26 -14.62 -6.89 -6.95
C TYR A 26 -13.23 -7.48 -7.18
N SER A 27 -12.16 -6.77 -6.80
CA SER A 27 -10.78 -7.21 -7.05
C SER A 27 -10.46 -8.53 -6.36
N GLY A 28 -10.88 -8.72 -5.11
CA GLY A 28 -10.69 -9.98 -4.39
C GLY A 28 -11.47 -11.14 -4.99
N SER A 29 -12.69 -10.90 -5.46
CA SER A 29 -13.48 -11.94 -6.15
C SER A 29 -12.86 -12.32 -7.48
N GLN A 30 -12.30 -11.35 -8.24
CA GLN A 30 -11.58 -11.64 -9.49
C GLN A 30 -10.29 -12.41 -9.23
N ALA A 31 -9.55 -12.09 -8.16
CA ALA A 31 -8.36 -12.85 -7.77
C ALA A 31 -8.68 -14.30 -7.42
N LEU A 32 -9.74 -14.55 -6.64
CA LEU A 32 -10.20 -15.91 -6.31
C LEU A 32 -10.64 -16.68 -7.56
N LYS A 33 -11.34 -16.01 -8.48
CA LYS A 33 -11.72 -16.58 -9.77
C LYS A 33 -10.49 -16.95 -10.61
N ALA A 34 -9.51 -16.07 -10.71
CA ALA A 34 -8.27 -16.31 -11.45
C ALA A 34 -7.50 -17.51 -10.87
N LEU A 35 -7.37 -17.60 -9.53
CA LEU A 35 -6.75 -18.75 -8.88
C LEU A 35 -7.46 -20.06 -9.25
N LYS A 36 -8.79 -20.05 -9.27
CA LYS A 36 -9.60 -21.21 -9.64
C LYS A 36 -9.41 -21.62 -11.10
N GLU A 37 -9.33 -20.64 -12.02
CA GLU A 37 -9.08 -20.87 -13.46
C GLU A 37 -7.69 -21.47 -13.70
N GLU A 38 -6.69 -21.09 -12.88
CA GLU A 38 -5.33 -21.65 -12.91
C GLU A 38 -5.20 -22.98 -12.13
N GLY A 39 -6.28 -23.51 -11.57
CA GLY A 39 -6.27 -24.74 -10.79
C GLY A 39 -5.56 -24.64 -9.44
N ILE A 40 -5.42 -23.42 -8.92
CA ILE A 40 -4.78 -23.15 -7.64
C ILE A 40 -5.85 -23.09 -6.54
N SER A 41 -5.68 -23.89 -5.50
CA SER A 41 -6.59 -23.91 -4.34
C SER A 41 -6.55 -22.60 -3.57
N SER A 42 -7.72 -22.05 -3.24
CA SER A 42 -7.86 -20.78 -2.56
C SER A 42 -8.42 -20.91 -1.14
N VAL A 43 -7.81 -20.23 -0.19
CA VAL A 43 -8.29 -20.06 1.18
C VAL A 43 -8.50 -18.58 1.41
N LEU A 44 -9.72 -18.18 1.75
CA LEU A 44 -10.07 -16.77 2.04
C LEU A 44 -10.25 -16.56 3.54
N VAL A 45 -9.68 -15.49 4.08
CA VAL A 45 -9.99 -14.97 5.42
C VAL A 45 -10.74 -13.66 5.28
N ASN A 46 -12.00 -13.63 5.67
CA ASN A 46 -12.82 -12.42 5.63
C ASN A 46 -13.94 -12.53 6.68
N PRO A 47 -13.99 -11.63 7.69
CA PRO A 47 -15.06 -11.64 8.70
C PRO A 47 -16.43 -11.21 8.17
N ASN A 48 -16.49 -10.58 6.99
CA ASN A 48 -17.72 -10.10 6.41
C ASN A 48 -18.49 -11.25 5.70
N ILE A 49 -19.66 -11.57 6.21
CA ILE A 49 -20.56 -12.59 5.66
C ILE A 49 -21.43 -12.09 4.50
N ALA A 50 -21.44 -10.78 4.26
CA ALA A 50 -22.32 -10.12 3.28
C ALA A 50 -21.53 -9.55 2.09
N THR A 51 -20.50 -10.25 1.63
CA THR A 51 -19.67 -9.87 0.48
C THR A 51 -19.67 -10.97 -0.58
N ILE A 52 -19.45 -10.58 -1.83
CA ILE A 52 -19.30 -11.53 -2.94
C ILE A 52 -18.10 -12.46 -2.70
N GLN A 53 -17.01 -11.96 -2.10
CA GLN A 53 -15.82 -12.77 -1.81
C GLN A 53 -16.14 -14.02 -0.98
N THR A 54 -17.08 -13.93 -0.04
CA THR A 54 -17.46 -15.02 0.87
C THR A 54 -18.64 -15.85 0.37
N SER A 55 -19.16 -15.54 -0.82
CA SER A 55 -20.25 -16.31 -1.43
C SER A 55 -19.80 -17.72 -1.78
N GLU A 56 -20.74 -18.65 -1.74
CA GLU A 56 -20.50 -20.06 -2.05
C GLU A 56 -19.90 -20.25 -3.45
N GLY A 57 -18.87 -21.06 -3.56
CA GLY A 57 -18.21 -21.39 -4.82
C GLY A 57 -17.22 -20.35 -5.35
N ILE A 58 -16.99 -19.23 -4.66
CA ILE A 58 -15.96 -18.22 -5.01
C ILE A 58 -14.59 -18.70 -4.55
N ALA A 59 -14.39 -18.89 -3.24
CA ALA A 59 -13.19 -19.52 -2.69
C ALA A 59 -13.44 -21.01 -2.38
N ASP A 60 -12.39 -21.84 -2.44
CA ASP A 60 -12.51 -23.26 -2.06
C ASP A 60 -12.77 -23.40 -0.55
N LYS A 61 -12.24 -22.49 0.25
CA LYS A 61 -12.43 -22.45 1.69
C LYS A 61 -12.48 -21.03 2.23
N VAL A 62 -13.45 -20.77 3.09
CA VAL A 62 -13.64 -19.44 3.73
C VAL A 62 -13.53 -19.56 5.23
N TYR A 63 -12.75 -18.67 5.83
CA TYR A 63 -12.66 -18.46 7.27
C TYR A 63 -13.29 -17.11 7.63
N PHE A 64 -14.42 -17.15 8.32
CA PHE A 64 -15.12 -15.96 8.86
C PHE A 64 -14.47 -15.51 10.16
N LEU A 65 -13.19 -15.13 10.08
CA LEU A 65 -12.37 -14.71 11.21
C LEU A 65 -11.78 -13.32 10.98
N PRO A 66 -11.48 -12.57 12.04
CA PRO A 66 -10.78 -11.30 11.91
C PRO A 66 -9.44 -11.42 11.19
N VAL A 67 -9.14 -10.46 10.34
CA VAL A 67 -7.85 -10.36 9.63
C VAL A 67 -6.84 -9.73 10.60
N ASN A 68 -6.19 -10.57 11.39
CA ASN A 68 -5.08 -10.19 12.27
C ASN A 68 -4.04 -11.32 12.35
N THR A 69 -2.86 -11.02 12.85
CA THR A 69 -1.72 -11.93 12.88
C THR A 69 -2.02 -13.25 13.58
N TYR A 70 -2.74 -13.22 14.70
CA TYR A 70 -3.06 -14.42 15.48
C TYR A 70 -3.90 -15.43 14.67
N PHE A 71 -5.05 -14.98 14.15
CA PHE A 71 -5.94 -15.87 13.39
C PHE A 71 -5.33 -16.30 12.06
N VAL A 72 -4.63 -15.38 11.39
CA VAL A 72 -3.98 -15.70 10.11
C VAL A 72 -2.83 -16.70 10.31
N GLU A 73 -2.02 -16.59 11.37
CA GLU A 73 -1.00 -17.60 11.71
C GLU A 73 -1.64 -18.97 11.97
N GLU A 74 -2.73 -19.05 12.73
CA GLU A 74 -3.44 -20.31 12.99
C GLU A 74 -3.97 -20.95 11.69
N ILE A 75 -4.47 -20.12 10.76
CA ILE A 75 -4.91 -20.58 9.45
C ILE A 75 -3.72 -21.08 8.62
N ILE A 76 -2.60 -20.36 8.61
CA ILE A 76 -1.35 -20.78 7.94
C ILE A 76 -0.88 -22.14 8.48
N LYS A 77 -0.88 -22.34 9.80
CA LYS A 77 -0.51 -23.63 10.42
C LYS A 77 -1.41 -24.78 9.93
N LYS A 78 -2.71 -24.52 9.83
CA LYS A 78 -3.71 -25.51 9.47
C LYS A 78 -3.74 -25.81 7.96
N GLU A 79 -3.74 -24.77 7.15
CA GLU A 79 -3.95 -24.89 5.69
C GLU A 79 -2.66 -25.10 4.91
N ARG A 80 -1.52 -24.69 5.46
CA ARG A 80 -0.20 -24.79 4.82
C ARG A 80 -0.18 -24.23 3.40
N PRO A 81 -0.59 -22.95 3.19
CA PRO A 81 -0.55 -22.35 1.86
C PRO A 81 0.89 -22.20 1.36
N ASP A 82 1.07 -22.24 0.05
CA ASP A 82 2.37 -21.97 -0.58
C ASP A 82 2.62 -20.48 -0.72
N GLY A 83 1.55 -19.68 -0.85
CA GLY A 83 1.60 -18.24 -0.99
C GLY A 83 0.45 -17.51 -0.31
N ILE A 84 0.63 -16.21 -0.15
CA ILE A 84 -0.36 -15.29 0.43
C ILE A 84 -0.52 -14.04 -0.44
N LEU A 85 -1.76 -13.60 -0.64
CA LEU A 85 -2.12 -12.36 -1.31
C LEU A 85 -2.65 -11.35 -0.30
N LEU A 86 -2.05 -10.16 -0.25
CA LEU A 86 -2.30 -9.12 0.75
C LEU A 86 -3.12 -7.94 0.22
N ALA A 87 -3.16 -7.72 -1.11
CA ALA A 87 -3.69 -6.51 -1.73
C ALA A 87 -5.23 -6.47 -1.88
N PHE A 88 -5.96 -7.49 -1.42
CA PHE A 88 -7.40 -7.64 -1.67
C PHE A 88 -8.29 -7.38 -0.45
N GLY A 89 -7.72 -6.82 0.61
CA GLY A 89 -8.41 -6.57 1.87
C GLY A 89 -8.20 -5.17 2.45
N GLY A 90 -7.70 -4.24 1.64
CA GLY A 90 -7.39 -2.87 2.05
C GLY A 90 -6.34 -2.80 3.15
N GLN A 91 -6.29 -1.66 3.86
CA GLN A 91 -5.27 -1.37 4.86
C GLN A 91 -5.18 -2.43 5.97
N THR A 92 -6.30 -3.03 6.35
CA THR A 92 -6.31 -4.09 7.38
C THR A 92 -5.50 -5.32 6.95
N ALA A 93 -5.65 -5.73 5.70
CA ALA A 93 -4.92 -6.87 5.15
C ALA A 93 -3.42 -6.53 4.94
N LEU A 94 -3.12 -5.34 4.44
CA LEU A 94 -1.75 -4.85 4.26
C LEU A 94 -1.01 -4.78 5.59
N ASN A 95 -1.60 -4.18 6.63
CA ASN A 95 -1.02 -4.10 7.96
C ASN A 95 -0.78 -5.50 8.57
N CYS A 96 -1.77 -6.38 8.46
CA CYS A 96 -1.64 -7.77 8.91
C CYS A 96 -0.50 -8.50 8.18
N GLY A 97 -0.38 -8.32 6.86
CA GLY A 97 0.70 -8.89 6.05
C GLY A 97 2.08 -8.36 6.44
N ALA A 98 2.20 -7.05 6.67
CA ALA A 98 3.43 -6.42 7.13
C ALA A 98 3.86 -6.94 8.52
N GLU A 99 2.90 -7.09 9.45
CA GLU A 99 3.18 -7.68 10.78
C GLU A 99 3.61 -9.13 10.69
N LEU A 100 2.92 -9.97 9.89
CA LEU A 100 3.30 -11.38 9.68
C LEU A 100 4.72 -11.51 9.12
N TYR A 101 5.08 -10.63 8.19
CA TYR A 101 6.42 -10.58 7.61
C TYR A 101 7.47 -10.14 8.63
N THR A 102 7.24 -9.03 9.32
CA THR A 102 8.18 -8.48 10.32
C THR A 102 8.41 -9.44 11.50
N GLN A 103 7.39 -10.20 11.89
CA GLN A 103 7.49 -11.23 12.93
C GLN A 103 8.12 -12.53 12.42
N GLY A 104 8.49 -12.62 11.14
CA GLY A 104 9.10 -13.82 10.54
C GLY A 104 8.15 -15.02 10.42
N ILE A 105 6.83 -14.80 10.55
CA ILE A 105 5.83 -15.87 10.50
C ILE A 105 5.74 -16.47 9.10
N LEU A 106 5.80 -15.64 8.06
CA LEU A 106 5.75 -16.10 6.67
C LEU A 106 6.93 -17.01 6.35
N ASP A 107 8.14 -16.62 6.73
CA ASP A 107 9.37 -17.41 6.55
C ASP A 107 9.33 -18.71 7.35
N LYS A 108 8.88 -18.66 8.61
CA LYS A 108 8.74 -19.82 9.50
C LYS A 108 7.90 -20.94 8.88
N TYR A 109 6.87 -20.59 8.13
CA TYR A 109 5.98 -21.56 7.48
C TYR A 109 6.24 -21.73 5.98
N GLY A 110 7.21 -21.02 5.42
CA GLY A 110 7.58 -21.07 4.00
C GLY A 110 6.48 -20.56 3.08
N VAL A 111 5.75 -19.51 3.51
CA VAL A 111 4.67 -18.86 2.75
C VAL A 111 5.23 -17.68 1.96
N LYS A 112 5.13 -17.75 0.64
CA LYS A 112 5.63 -16.68 -0.25
C LYS A 112 4.57 -15.57 -0.40
N VAL A 113 4.97 -14.31 -0.24
CA VAL A 113 4.09 -13.19 -0.62
C VAL A 113 4.01 -13.12 -2.14
N LEU A 114 2.80 -13.09 -2.66
CA LEU A 114 2.51 -13.06 -4.10
C LEU A 114 2.02 -11.65 -4.50
N GLY A 115 2.43 -11.19 -5.66
CA GLY A 115 2.16 -9.83 -6.13
C GLY A 115 3.16 -8.83 -5.57
N THR A 116 2.68 -7.71 -5.01
CA THR A 116 3.53 -6.65 -4.45
C THR A 116 4.26 -7.15 -3.20
N SER A 117 5.58 -6.98 -3.16
CA SER A 117 6.38 -7.37 -1.99
C SER A 117 6.05 -6.53 -0.75
N VAL A 118 6.25 -7.09 0.44
CA VAL A 118 6.00 -6.36 1.70
C VAL A 118 6.92 -5.15 1.82
N GLU A 119 8.16 -5.26 1.37
CA GLU A 119 9.11 -4.15 1.36
C GLU A 119 8.57 -2.99 0.50
N ALA A 120 8.08 -3.28 -0.71
CA ALA A 120 7.50 -2.25 -1.58
C ALA A 120 6.25 -1.60 -0.94
N MET A 121 5.40 -2.40 -0.29
CA MET A 121 4.26 -1.87 0.47
C MET A 121 4.70 -0.99 1.63
N MET A 122 5.69 -1.41 2.42
CA MET A 122 6.23 -0.60 3.52
C MET A 122 6.84 0.71 3.01
N TYR A 123 7.55 0.70 1.88
CA TYR A 123 8.09 1.91 1.26
C TYR A 123 7.00 2.89 0.80
N THR A 124 5.85 2.41 0.35
CA THR A 124 4.75 3.28 -0.10
C THR A 124 3.87 3.78 1.04
N GLU A 125 3.75 3.03 2.12
CA GLU A 125 2.91 3.37 3.28
C GLU A 125 3.65 4.22 4.33
N ASP A 126 4.95 3.99 4.51
CA ASP A 126 5.78 4.73 5.45
C ASP A 126 6.32 6.01 4.80
N ARG A 127 5.90 7.17 5.31
CA ARG A 127 6.32 8.47 4.79
C ARG A 127 7.82 8.70 4.86
N ASP A 128 8.48 8.23 5.91
CA ASP A 128 9.93 8.38 6.07
C ASP A 128 10.71 7.49 5.10
N LEU A 129 10.17 6.32 4.77
CA LEU A 129 10.73 5.42 3.77
C LEU A 129 10.40 5.91 2.34
N PHE A 130 9.19 6.41 2.11
CA PHE A 130 8.78 6.97 0.82
C PHE A 130 9.63 8.18 0.43
N VAL A 131 9.94 9.06 1.39
CA VAL A 131 10.81 10.25 1.22
C VAL A 131 12.25 9.87 0.83
N LYS A 132 12.68 8.64 1.04
CA LYS A 132 14.02 8.18 0.64
C LYS A 132 14.13 7.75 -0.82
N ASN A 133 13.03 7.57 -1.52
CA ASN A 133 13.02 7.03 -2.89
C ASN A 133 12.80 8.07 -4.01
N PRO A 134 11.84 8.99 -4.00
CA PRO A 134 12.02 10.27 -4.68
C PRO A 134 12.88 11.15 -3.77
N VAL A 135 13.82 11.89 -4.34
CA VAL A 135 14.61 12.85 -3.55
C VAL A 135 13.65 13.89 -2.99
N SER A 136 13.32 13.75 -1.71
CA SER A 136 12.30 14.54 -1.03
C SER A 136 12.82 15.00 0.34
N GLN A 137 12.43 16.18 0.78
CA GLN A 137 12.78 16.71 2.09
C GLN A 137 11.64 17.52 2.70
N ALA A 138 11.27 17.16 3.92
CA ALA A 138 10.41 17.98 4.75
C ALA A 138 11.22 19.13 5.37
N VAL A 139 10.70 20.35 5.29
CA VAL A 139 11.36 21.58 5.77
C VAL A 139 10.37 22.47 6.49
N GLU A 140 10.85 23.21 7.49
CA GLU A 140 10.01 24.05 8.36
C GLU A 140 10.35 25.55 8.26
N ASN A 141 11.33 25.89 7.43
CA ASN A 141 11.72 27.27 7.19
C ASN A 141 12.21 27.47 5.76
N MET A 142 12.27 28.73 5.33
CA MET A 142 12.61 29.10 3.96
C MET A 142 14.08 28.78 3.61
N GLU A 143 15.00 28.88 4.55
CA GLU A 143 16.43 28.64 4.31
C GLU A 143 16.66 27.16 3.96
N ASP A 144 16.11 26.26 4.76
CA ASP A 144 16.17 24.81 4.50
C ASP A 144 15.42 24.42 3.23
N ALA A 145 14.31 25.10 2.92
CA ALA A 145 13.54 24.88 1.69
C ALA A 145 14.36 25.21 0.44
N ILE A 146 15.05 26.34 0.42
CA ILE A 146 15.93 26.75 -0.68
C ILE A 146 17.09 25.77 -0.81
N ALA A 147 17.71 25.39 0.30
CA ALA A 147 18.81 24.42 0.30
C ALA A 147 18.36 23.06 -0.24
N ALA A 148 17.17 22.60 0.15
CA ALA A 148 16.58 21.37 -0.37
C ALA A 148 16.30 21.44 -1.88
N ALA A 149 15.65 22.50 -2.35
CA ALA A 149 15.33 22.66 -3.77
C ALA A 149 16.59 22.70 -4.65
N ARG A 150 17.64 23.43 -4.22
CA ARG A 150 18.93 23.48 -4.91
C ARG A 150 19.65 22.13 -4.94
N ARG A 151 19.54 21.35 -3.86
CA ARG A 151 20.14 20.02 -3.76
C ARG A 151 19.41 19.02 -4.66
N ILE A 152 18.08 19.08 -4.70
CA ILE A 152 17.23 18.20 -5.52
C ILE A 152 17.40 18.53 -7.01
N GLY A 153 17.45 19.82 -7.34
CA GLY A 153 17.51 20.32 -8.71
C GLY A 153 16.11 20.54 -9.31
N TYR A 154 15.97 21.63 -10.06
CA TYR A 154 14.71 21.98 -10.73
C TYR A 154 14.44 21.11 -11.96
N PRO A 155 13.17 20.80 -12.28
CA PRO A 155 11.96 21.21 -11.59
C PRO A 155 11.71 20.44 -10.28
N VAL A 156 11.20 21.15 -9.25
CA VAL A 156 10.80 20.55 -7.98
C VAL A 156 9.29 20.64 -7.76
N MET A 157 8.74 19.70 -6.98
CA MET A 157 7.37 19.74 -6.48
C MET A 157 7.37 20.25 -5.05
N VAL A 158 6.50 21.21 -4.76
CA VAL A 158 6.24 21.67 -3.39
C VAL A 158 4.87 21.13 -2.95
N ARG A 159 4.79 20.57 -1.75
CA ARG A 159 3.52 20.17 -1.12
C ARG A 159 3.42 20.76 0.29
N SER A 160 2.32 21.44 0.56
CA SER A 160 2.00 21.88 1.91
C SER A 160 1.51 20.69 2.75
N ALA A 161 2.05 20.55 3.97
CA ALA A 161 1.52 19.59 4.93
C ALA A 161 0.08 19.99 5.31
N TYR A 162 -0.82 19.01 5.36
CA TYR A 162 -2.23 19.19 5.77
C TYR A 162 -3.10 20.10 4.88
N ALA A 163 -2.67 20.43 3.66
CA ALA A 163 -3.48 21.22 2.74
C ALA A 163 -4.60 20.39 2.13
N LEU A 164 -5.86 20.78 2.36
CA LEU A 164 -7.02 20.25 1.65
C LEU A 164 -7.14 20.91 0.27
N GLY A 165 -7.27 20.10 -0.79
CA GLY A 165 -7.53 20.62 -2.14
C GLY A 165 -6.32 21.19 -2.89
N GLY A 166 -5.08 20.87 -2.48
CA GLY A 166 -3.87 21.25 -3.24
C GLY A 166 -3.44 22.71 -3.08
N LEU A 167 -4.04 23.48 -2.14
CA LEU A 167 -3.65 24.84 -1.84
C LEU A 167 -2.19 24.88 -1.33
N GLY A 168 -1.33 25.71 -1.93
CA GLY A 168 0.07 25.81 -1.60
C GLY A 168 0.92 24.63 -2.09
N SER A 169 0.45 23.87 -3.08
CA SER A 169 1.20 22.79 -3.72
C SER A 169 1.33 23.04 -5.22
N GLY A 170 2.47 22.72 -5.80
CA GLY A 170 2.70 22.92 -7.23
C GLY A 170 4.10 22.54 -7.67
N ILE A 171 4.30 22.49 -8.98
CA ILE A 171 5.60 22.24 -9.61
C ILE A 171 6.24 23.60 -9.90
N CYS A 172 7.50 23.75 -9.52
CA CYS A 172 8.31 24.92 -9.77
C CYS A 172 9.40 24.57 -10.77
N ALA A 173 9.42 25.26 -11.90
CA ALA A 173 10.40 25.02 -12.96
C ALA A 173 11.77 25.63 -12.62
N ASP A 174 11.80 26.66 -11.79
CA ASP A 174 13.01 27.39 -11.40
C ASP A 174 12.90 27.93 -9.95
N GLU A 175 13.98 28.60 -9.51
CA GLU A 175 14.07 29.14 -8.15
C GLU A 175 13.09 30.31 -7.91
N GLU A 176 12.75 31.08 -8.93
CA GLU A 176 11.85 32.22 -8.79
C GLU A 176 10.41 31.74 -8.52
N GLU A 177 9.95 30.75 -9.27
CA GLU A 177 8.66 30.11 -9.05
C GLU A 177 8.62 29.40 -7.68
N PHE A 178 9.72 28.75 -7.30
CA PHE A 178 9.85 28.06 -6.03
C PHE A 178 9.72 29.02 -4.84
N LEU A 179 10.42 30.15 -4.85
CA LEU A 179 10.37 31.14 -3.77
C LEU A 179 8.95 31.66 -3.54
N LYS A 180 8.24 32.02 -4.64
CA LYS A 180 6.86 32.52 -4.58
C LYS A 180 5.91 31.48 -3.98
N LEU A 181 6.05 30.22 -4.43
CA LEU A 181 5.18 29.14 -3.96
C LEU A 181 5.50 28.74 -2.52
N ALA A 182 6.77 28.61 -2.16
CA ALA A 182 7.20 28.25 -0.81
C ALA A 182 6.77 29.31 0.22
N GLU A 183 6.91 30.59 -0.09
CA GLU A 183 6.45 31.70 0.75
C GLU A 183 4.93 31.64 0.99
N SER A 184 4.17 31.43 -0.07
CA SER A 184 2.72 31.20 0.03
C SER A 184 2.39 29.95 0.86
N SER A 185 3.12 28.87 0.68
CA SER A 185 2.88 27.60 1.38
C SER A 185 3.17 27.71 2.88
N PHE A 186 4.24 28.39 3.28
CA PHE A 186 4.56 28.66 4.68
C PHE A 186 3.59 29.62 5.37
N ALA A 187 2.84 30.43 4.62
CA ALA A 187 1.77 31.24 5.19
C ALA A 187 0.60 30.41 5.75
N PHE A 188 0.41 29.20 5.25
CA PHE A 188 -0.69 28.31 5.64
C PHE A 188 -0.23 27.03 6.37
N SER A 189 1.04 26.65 6.25
CA SER A 189 1.58 25.42 6.84
C SER A 189 2.92 25.69 7.51
N LYS A 190 3.14 25.10 8.69
CA LYS A 190 4.43 25.16 9.37
C LYS A 190 5.51 24.29 8.72
N GLN A 191 5.10 23.34 7.89
CA GLN A 191 5.97 22.39 7.22
C GLN A 191 5.56 22.24 5.76
N ILE A 192 6.52 22.24 4.86
CA ILE A 192 6.33 21.90 3.46
C ILE A 192 7.26 20.75 3.07
N LEU A 193 6.87 20.01 2.04
CA LEU A 193 7.68 18.97 1.42
C LEU A 193 8.22 19.51 0.10
N VAL A 194 9.53 19.40 -0.12
CA VAL A 194 10.19 19.72 -1.38
C VAL A 194 10.65 18.42 -2.00
N GLU A 195 10.16 18.12 -3.19
CA GLU A 195 10.34 16.82 -3.85
C GLU A 195 10.84 16.97 -5.28
N GLU A 196 11.54 15.95 -5.77
CA GLU A 196 11.83 15.84 -7.20
C GLU A 196 10.52 15.79 -8.01
N SER A 197 10.45 16.57 -9.10
CA SER A 197 9.28 16.54 -9.97
C SER A 197 9.32 15.31 -10.89
N LEU A 198 8.32 14.45 -10.74
CA LEU A 198 8.13 13.29 -11.62
C LEU A 198 7.31 13.62 -12.87
N LYS A 199 7.10 14.91 -13.19
CA LYS A 199 6.38 15.34 -14.39
C LYS A 199 7.02 14.78 -15.65
N GLY A 200 6.25 14.03 -16.42
CA GLY A 200 6.71 13.39 -17.67
C GLY A 200 7.22 11.95 -17.47
N TRP A 201 7.28 11.46 -16.26
CA TRP A 201 7.51 10.05 -15.99
C TRP A 201 6.27 9.22 -16.36
N LYS A 202 6.49 7.93 -16.65
CA LYS A 202 5.39 7.02 -16.95
C LYS A 202 4.79 6.54 -15.62
N GLU A 203 3.52 6.85 -15.40
CA GLU A 203 2.72 6.30 -14.31
C GLU A 203 2.16 4.93 -14.75
N ILE A 204 2.25 3.95 -13.86
CA ILE A 204 1.74 2.59 -14.07
C ILE A 204 0.90 2.27 -12.84
N GLU A 205 -0.40 2.12 -13.02
CA GLU A 205 -1.35 1.64 -12.03
C GLU A 205 -1.55 0.11 -12.11
#